data_4a85bfa8fc623225fe0f506715e95432
#
_entry.id   4a85bfa8fc623225fe0f506715e95432
#
_cell.length_a   1.000
_cell.length_b   1.000
_cell.length_c   1.000
_cell.angle_alpha   90.00
_cell.angle_beta   90.00
_cell.angle_gamma   90.00
#
_symmetry.space_group_name_H-M   'P 1'
#
loop_
_entity.id
_entity.type
_entity.pdbx_description
1 polymer ?
#
loop_
_entity_poly.entity_id
_entity_poly.type
_entity_poly.pdbx_seq_one_letter_code
_entity_poly.pdbx_strand_id
1 'polypeptide(L)'
;SYSKTAGFTGVRCGYTIVPKELKAKTLTGEEVALNPIWDRRQCTKFNGTSYISQRAAEAIYTPEGKEQVKATINYYMENAHFMRAELQKLGLRVYGGENAPYLWVKTPNDTPSWKFFEEMLYGASVVCTPGVGFGPSGEGYIRLTAFGEHEDCKEAMERIAKWLGK
;
A
#
# COMPACT_ATOMS: atom_id res chain seq x y z
N SER A 1 -2.71 10.11 4.40
CA SER A 1 -3.52 9.91 3.20
C SER A 1 -4.72 9.03 3.50
N TYR A 2 -5.86 9.34 2.93
CA TYR A 2 -7.11 8.57 3.07
C TYR A 2 -7.23 7.44 2.02
N SER A 3 -6.28 7.34 1.10
CA SER A 3 -6.34 6.39 -0.01
C SER A 3 -6.52 4.94 0.45
N LYS A 4 -5.79 4.50 1.47
CA LYS A 4 -5.83 3.12 1.97
C LYS A 4 -6.68 2.99 3.25
N THR A 5 -6.68 4.01 4.10
CA THR A 5 -7.44 4.02 5.35
C THR A 5 -8.96 4.00 5.11
N ALA A 6 -9.44 4.74 4.12
CA ALA A 6 -10.88 4.92 3.85
C ALA A 6 -11.31 4.52 2.44
N GLY A 7 -10.48 3.81 1.69
CA GLY A 7 -10.77 3.44 0.30
C GLY A 7 -10.78 4.63 -0.68
N PHE A 8 -10.20 5.76 -0.31
CA PHE A 8 -10.24 7.02 -1.06
C PHE A 8 -9.18 7.13 -2.16
N THR A 9 -8.71 6.01 -2.71
CA THR A 9 -7.67 6.03 -3.75
C THR A 9 -8.08 6.90 -4.95
N GLY A 10 -9.32 6.82 -5.41
CA GLY A 10 -9.87 7.64 -6.49
C GLY A 10 -10.29 9.05 -6.08
N VAL A 11 -10.56 9.30 -4.80
CA VAL A 11 -11.02 10.60 -4.27
C VAL A 11 -9.89 11.63 -4.21
N ARG A 12 -8.63 11.15 -4.07
CA ARG A 12 -7.42 11.99 -4.04
C ARG A 12 -7.37 12.96 -2.87
N CYS A 13 -7.43 12.45 -1.65
CA CYS A 13 -7.36 13.26 -0.45
C CYS A 13 -6.30 12.75 0.54
N GLY A 14 -5.55 13.68 1.07
CA GLY A 14 -4.56 13.47 2.13
C GLY A 14 -4.24 14.81 2.78
N TYR A 15 -3.45 14.77 3.85
CA TYR A 15 -3.00 15.98 4.55
C TYR A 15 -1.55 15.87 4.97
N THR A 16 -0.92 17.01 5.16
CA THR A 16 0.41 17.15 5.75
C THR A 16 0.33 18.15 6.88
N ILE A 17 0.92 17.82 8.01
CA ILE A 17 1.04 18.71 9.16
C ILE A 17 2.49 19.21 9.21
N VAL A 18 2.66 20.53 9.14
CA VAL A 18 3.97 21.19 9.27
C VAL A 18 3.87 22.14 10.46
N PRO A 19 4.34 21.75 11.65
CA PRO A 19 4.32 22.59 12.84
C PRO A 19 5.04 23.93 12.60
N LYS A 20 4.56 25.00 13.24
CA LYS A 20 5.19 26.34 13.10
C LYS A 20 6.60 26.39 13.65
N GLU A 21 6.89 25.56 14.64
CA GLU A 21 8.19 25.44 15.32
C GLU A 21 9.20 24.61 14.53
N LEU A 22 8.75 23.87 13.49
CA LEU A 22 9.62 22.99 12.72
C LEU A 22 10.61 23.81 11.89
N LYS A 23 11.88 23.55 12.12
CA LYS A 23 13.00 24.19 11.44
C LYS A 23 13.85 23.15 10.71
N ALA A 24 14.58 23.60 9.70
CA ALA A 24 15.59 22.82 9.01
C ALA A 24 16.80 23.70 8.67
N LYS A 25 17.93 23.06 8.42
CA LYS A 25 19.14 23.74 7.93
C LYS A 25 19.16 23.76 6.41
N THR A 26 19.50 24.89 5.84
CA THR A 26 19.79 25.03 4.41
C THR A 26 21.13 24.35 4.08
N LEU A 27 21.45 24.23 2.80
CA LEU A 27 22.76 23.75 2.36
C LEU A 27 23.94 24.62 2.83
N THR A 28 23.68 25.91 3.12
CA THR A 28 24.65 26.86 3.69
C THR A 28 24.72 26.82 5.21
N GLY A 29 23.89 25.98 5.87
CA GLY A 29 23.86 25.83 7.32
C GLY A 29 22.95 26.81 8.06
N GLU A 30 22.28 27.72 7.37
CA GLU A 30 21.33 28.66 7.94
C GLU A 30 20.05 27.92 8.42
N GLU A 31 19.54 28.25 9.59
CA GLU A 31 18.30 27.68 10.13
C GLU A 31 17.08 28.46 9.61
N VAL A 32 16.14 27.73 9.01
CA VAL A 32 14.90 28.31 8.45
C VAL A 32 13.66 27.62 8.97
N ALA A 33 12.57 28.37 9.18
CA ALA A 33 11.27 27.81 9.52
C ALA A 33 10.62 27.18 8.28
N LEU A 34 10.16 25.92 8.41
CA LEU A 34 9.57 25.19 7.28
C LEU A 34 8.11 25.56 7.02
N ASN A 35 7.35 25.92 8.05
CA ASN A 35 5.91 26.19 7.92
C ASN A 35 5.60 27.31 6.90
N PRO A 36 6.25 28.50 6.92
CA PRO A 36 5.97 29.56 5.94
C PRO A 36 6.35 29.14 4.50
N ILE A 37 7.41 28.35 4.36
CA ILE A 37 7.87 27.87 3.04
C ILE A 37 6.85 26.86 2.49
N TRP A 38 6.37 25.96 3.35
CA TRP A 38 5.35 24.99 2.96
C TRP A 38 4.02 25.67 2.59
N ASP A 39 3.56 26.62 3.42
CA ASP A 39 2.34 27.39 3.18
C ASP A 39 2.38 28.09 1.82
N ARG A 40 3.46 28.82 1.54
CA ARG A 40 3.66 29.47 0.25
C ARG A 40 3.64 28.45 -0.91
N ARG A 41 4.32 27.31 -0.76
CA ARG A 41 4.34 26.27 -1.79
C ARG A 41 2.93 25.75 -2.03
N GLN A 42 2.19 25.42 -0.97
CA GLN A 42 0.83 24.90 -1.04
C GLN A 42 -0.10 25.87 -1.75
N CYS A 43 -0.10 27.14 -1.34
CA CYS A 43 -0.97 28.18 -1.89
C CYS A 43 -0.64 28.57 -3.34
N THR A 44 0.61 28.40 -3.79
CA THR A 44 1.04 28.80 -5.13
C THR A 44 1.07 27.66 -6.15
N LYS A 45 1.24 26.40 -5.71
CA LYS A 45 1.40 25.25 -6.59
C LYS A 45 0.14 24.39 -6.72
N PHE A 46 -0.70 24.32 -5.69
CA PHE A 46 -1.78 23.35 -5.66
C PHE A 46 -3.11 23.87 -5.07
N ASN A 47 -3.11 24.69 -4.01
CA ASN A 47 -4.24 25.18 -3.23
C ASN A 47 -5.00 24.11 -2.41
N GLY A 48 -4.86 22.85 -2.70
CA GLY A 48 -5.53 21.74 -2.03
C GLY A 48 -6.47 20.94 -2.91
N THR A 49 -6.96 19.83 -2.38
CA THR A 49 -7.96 18.99 -3.07
C THR A 49 -9.34 19.67 -3.05
N SER A 50 -10.27 19.17 -3.89
CA SER A 50 -11.62 19.74 -3.98
C SER A 50 -12.33 19.79 -2.63
N TYR A 51 -13.19 20.78 -2.42
CA TYR A 51 -13.97 20.92 -1.20
C TYR A 51 -14.85 19.68 -0.93
N ILE A 52 -15.42 19.08 -1.97
CA ILE A 52 -16.22 17.86 -1.87
C ILE A 52 -15.38 16.72 -1.28
N SER A 53 -14.14 16.54 -1.78
CA SER A 53 -13.22 15.52 -1.24
C SER A 53 -12.82 15.79 0.21
N GLN A 54 -12.67 17.07 0.60
CA GLN A 54 -12.40 17.45 1.98
C GLN A 54 -13.57 17.13 2.91
N ARG A 55 -14.83 17.42 2.48
CA ARG A 55 -16.03 17.08 3.25
C ARG A 55 -16.21 15.56 3.38
N ALA A 56 -15.93 14.81 2.33
CA ALA A 56 -15.92 13.34 2.41
C ALA A 56 -14.88 12.82 3.40
N ALA A 57 -13.68 13.40 3.39
CA ALA A 57 -12.62 13.04 4.35
C ALA A 57 -12.98 13.42 5.79
N GLU A 58 -13.71 14.50 6.01
CA GLU A 58 -14.21 14.88 7.34
C GLU A 58 -15.26 13.86 7.85
N ALA A 59 -16.12 13.39 6.98
CA ALA A 59 -17.18 12.44 7.34
C ALA A 59 -16.65 11.13 7.94
N ILE A 60 -15.44 10.69 7.59
CA ILE A 60 -14.84 9.48 8.15
C ILE A 60 -14.55 9.57 9.66
N TYR A 61 -14.52 10.78 10.23
CA TYR A 61 -14.29 11.01 11.66
C TYR A 61 -15.57 11.01 12.49
N THR A 62 -16.75 10.97 11.87
CA THR A 62 -18.01 10.76 12.57
C THR A 62 -18.05 9.35 13.19
N PRO A 63 -18.92 9.08 14.18
CA PRO A 63 -19.08 7.74 14.73
C PRO A 63 -19.37 6.69 13.63
N GLU A 64 -20.32 6.98 12.75
CA GLU A 64 -20.71 6.11 11.63
C GLU A 64 -19.53 5.93 10.64
N GLY A 65 -18.85 7.01 10.25
CA GLY A 65 -17.70 6.94 9.34
C GLY A 65 -16.56 6.10 9.89
N LYS A 66 -16.30 6.17 11.19
CA LYS A 66 -15.29 5.31 11.85
C LYS A 66 -15.65 3.83 11.82
N GLU A 67 -16.93 3.49 11.99
CA GLU A 67 -17.40 2.10 11.89
C GLU A 67 -17.25 1.58 10.47
N GLN A 68 -17.65 2.35 9.46
CA GLN A 68 -17.51 1.98 8.06
C GLN A 68 -16.03 1.81 7.65
N VAL A 69 -15.16 2.72 8.07
CA VAL A 69 -13.70 2.63 7.85
C VAL A 69 -13.13 1.37 8.49
N LYS A 70 -13.54 1.07 9.73
CA LYS A 70 -13.09 -0.14 10.43
C LYS A 70 -13.54 -1.42 9.71
N ALA A 71 -14.77 -1.46 9.24
CA ALA A 71 -15.30 -2.60 8.48
C ALA A 71 -14.49 -2.82 7.18
N THR A 72 -14.22 -1.74 6.43
CA THR A 72 -13.41 -1.79 5.21
C THR A 72 -11.99 -2.27 5.48
N ILE A 73 -11.34 -1.77 6.53
CA ILE A 73 -9.99 -2.21 6.92
C ILE A 73 -9.99 -3.69 7.32
N ASN A 74 -10.96 -4.12 8.12
CA ASN A 74 -11.08 -5.51 8.54
C ASN A 74 -11.20 -6.44 7.33
N TYR A 75 -12.05 -6.10 6.35
CA TYR A 75 -12.20 -6.85 5.13
C TYR A 75 -10.86 -7.07 4.39
N TYR A 76 -10.09 -6.00 4.19
CA TYR A 76 -8.78 -6.13 3.55
C TYR A 76 -7.76 -6.90 4.40
N MET A 77 -7.81 -6.74 5.72
CA MET A 77 -6.89 -7.46 6.61
C MET A 77 -7.22 -8.95 6.72
N GLU A 78 -8.50 -9.34 6.63
CA GLU A 78 -8.90 -10.75 6.54
C GLU A 78 -8.32 -11.40 5.29
N ASN A 79 -8.41 -10.74 4.12
CA ASN A 79 -7.74 -11.18 2.91
C ASN A 79 -6.22 -11.32 3.10
N ALA A 80 -5.59 -10.31 3.70
CA ALA A 80 -4.15 -10.30 3.90
C ALA A 80 -3.68 -11.44 4.80
N HIS A 81 -4.38 -11.69 5.90
CA HIS A 81 -4.09 -12.80 6.81
C HIS A 81 -4.26 -14.16 6.13
N PHE A 82 -5.35 -14.33 5.38
CA PHE A 82 -5.58 -15.54 4.61
C PHE A 82 -4.47 -15.78 3.58
N MET A 83 -4.20 -14.81 2.71
CA MET A 83 -3.17 -14.92 1.68
C MET A 83 -1.78 -15.19 2.28
N ARG A 84 -1.44 -14.51 3.39
CA ARG A 84 -0.19 -14.74 4.10
C ARG A 84 -0.07 -16.20 4.58
N ALA A 85 -1.12 -16.72 5.21
CA ALA A 85 -1.14 -18.08 5.70
C ALA A 85 -0.98 -19.12 4.57
N GLU A 86 -1.70 -18.93 3.45
CA GLU A 86 -1.60 -19.83 2.30
C GLU A 86 -0.20 -19.80 1.68
N LEU A 87 0.38 -18.61 1.45
CA LEU A 87 1.73 -18.50 0.91
C LEU A 87 2.79 -19.13 1.83
N GLN A 88 2.63 -19.01 3.14
CA GLN A 88 3.52 -19.64 4.12
C GLN A 88 3.39 -21.17 4.10
N LYS A 89 2.17 -21.73 3.96
CA LYS A 89 1.95 -23.17 3.77
C LYS A 89 2.67 -23.70 2.53
N LEU A 90 2.74 -22.89 1.47
CA LEU A 90 3.48 -23.21 0.24
C LEU A 90 5.00 -23.13 0.43
N GLY A 91 5.49 -22.79 1.62
CA GLY A 91 6.91 -22.66 1.93
C GLY A 91 7.55 -21.36 1.49
N LEU A 92 6.75 -20.36 1.11
CA LEU A 92 7.26 -19.04 0.74
C LEU A 92 7.52 -18.18 1.97
N ARG A 93 8.57 -17.38 1.93
CA ARG A 93 8.88 -16.40 2.98
C ARG A 93 8.10 -15.11 2.71
N VAL A 94 7.20 -14.76 3.63
CA VAL A 94 6.28 -13.64 3.50
C VAL A 94 6.51 -12.63 4.63
N TYR A 95 6.58 -11.36 4.27
CA TYR A 95 6.63 -10.21 5.17
C TYR A 95 5.40 -9.33 4.95
N GLY A 96 4.98 -8.57 5.97
CA GLY A 96 3.76 -7.77 5.90
C GLY A 96 2.47 -8.61 6.00
N GLY A 97 1.34 -8.02 5.63
CA GLY A 97 0.02 -8.66 5.79
C GLY A 97 -0.49 -8.72 7.23
N GLU A 98 0.15 -8.01 8.18
CA GLU A 98 -0.22 -7.96 9.61
C GLU A 98 -0.84 -6.61 10.00
N ASN A 99 -0.26 -5.52 9.51
CA ASN A 99 -0.68 -4.15 9.83
C ASN A 99 -1.05 -3.34 8.57
N ALA A 100 -0.94 -3.96 7.40
CA ALA A 100 -1.30 -3.36 6.12
C ALA A 100 -1.64 -4.46 5.12
N PRO A 101 -2.57 -4.22 4.18
CA PRO A 101 -3.02 -5.22 3.21
C PRO A 101 -2.03 -5.38 2.03
N TYR A 102 -0.74 -5.45 2.35
CA TYR A 102 0.35 -5.70 1.41
C TYR A 102 1.20 -6.86 1.90
N LEU A 103 1.51 -7.78 1.00
CA LEU A 103 2.37 -8.92 1.25
C LEU A 103 3.63 -8.78 0.40
N TRP A 104 4.76 -8.85 1.06
CA TRP A 104 6.07 -8.82 0.45
C TRP A 104 6.63 -10.24 0.47
N VAL A 105 6.76 -10.86 -0.69
CA VAL A 105 7.08 -12.28 -0.82
C VAL A 105 8.47 -12.43 -1.43
N LYS A 106 9.37 -13.14 -0.74
CA LYS A 106 10.67 -13.49 -1.30
C LYS A 106 10.49 -14.53 -2.40
N THR A 107 11.11 -14.29 -3.56
CA THR A 107 11.09 -15.23 -4.68
C THR A 107 11.87 -16.49 -4.30
N PRO A 108 11.41 -17.70 -4.71
CA PRO A 108 12.14 -18.94 -4.53
C PRO A 108 13.47 -18.93 -5.29
N ASN A 109 14.48 -19.62 -4.74
CA ASN A 109 15.78 -19.83 -5.39
C ASN A 109 16.45 -18.52 -5.87
N ASP A 110 16.22 -17.42 -5.19
CA ASP A 110 16.70 -16.08 -5.54
C ASP A 110 16.36 -15.67 -7.00
N THR A 111 15.24 -16.17 -7.52
CA THR A 111 14.75 -15.81 -8.86
C THR A 111 14.59 -14.29 -8.96
N PRO A 112 15.11 -13.64 -10.02
CA PRO A 112 14.94 -12.19 -10.20
C PRO A 112 13.47 -11.77 -10.23
N SER A 113 13.18 -10.59 -9.68
CA SER A 113 11.81 -10.08 -9.48
C SER A 113 10.97 -10.09 -10.77
N TRP A 114 11.53 -9.62 -11.90
CA TRP A 114 10.83 -9.60 -13.17
C TRP A 114 10.59 -10.99 -13.72
N LYS A 115 11.59 -11.87 -13.62
CA LYS A 115 11.44 -13.25 -14.08
C LYS A 115 10.35 -13.98 -13.31
N PHE A 116 10.33 -13.86 -11.98
CA PHE A 116 9.29 -14.46 -11.16
C PHE A 116 7.90 -13.87 -11.41
N PHE A 117 7.81 -12.57 -11.69
CA PHE A 117 6.57 -11.93 -12.13
C PHE A 117 6.04 -12.56 -13.42
N GLU A 118 6.88 -12.75 -14.45
CA GLU A 118 6.48 -13.35 -15.72
C GLU A 118 6.06 -14.81 -15.54
N GLU A 119 6.83 -15.58 -14.76
CA GLU A 119 6.51 -16.98 -14.45
C GLU A 119 5.16 -17.11 -13.72
N MET A 120 4.87 -16.24 -12.76
CA MET A 120 3.58 -16.21 -12.06
C MET A 120 2.44 -15.77 -12.96
N LEU A 121 2.66 -14.76 -13.79
CA LEU A 121 1.66 -14.27 -14.75
C LEU A 121 1.24 -15.36 -15.72
N TYR A 122 2.19 -16.02 -16.36
CA TYR A 122 1.88 -17.04 -17.37
C TYR A 122 1.53 -18.39 -16.75
N GLY A 123 2.13 -18.75 -15.62
CA GLY A 123 1.91 -20.04 -14.97
C GLY A 123 0.67 -20.10 -14.09
N ALA A 124 0.38 -19.04 -13.35
CA ALA A 124 -0.74 -18.96 -12.41
C ALA A 124 -1.87 -17.99 -12.86
N SER A 125 -1.66 -17.19 -13.89
CA SER A 125 -2.55 -16.09 -14.28
C SER A 125 -2.81 -15.12 -13.12
N VAL A 126 -1.78 -14.84 -12.33
CA VAL A 126 -1.83 -13.91 -11.19
C VAL A 126 -0.85 -12.76 -11.43
N VAL A 127 -1.35 -11.54 -11.32
CA VAL A 127 -0.54 -10.32 -11.46
C VAL A 127 0.00 -9.90 -10.10
N CYS A 128 1.31 -9.63 -10.03
CA CYS A 128 1.95 -9.06 -8.85
C CYS A 128 2.76 -7.81 -9.23
N THR A 129 3.44 -7.18 -8.29
CA THR A 129 4.39 -6.11 -8.58
C THR A 129 5.81 -6.63 -8.34
N PRO A 130 6.71 -6.59 -9.35
CA PRO A 130 8.11 -6.93 -9.13
C PRO A 130 8.74 -6.01 -8.07
N GLY A 131 9.46 -6.60 -7.10
CA GLY A 131 9.99 -5.85 -5.97
C GLY A 131 11.02 -4.80 -6.37
N VAL A 132 11.82 -5.06 -7.40
CA VAL A 132 12.78 -4.10 -7.93
C VAL A 132 12.14 -2.80 -8.41
N GLY A 133 10.85 -2.78 -8.73
CA GLY A 133 10.07 -1.58 -9.03
C GLY A 133 10.00 -0.58 -7.86
N PHE A 134 10.34 -1.00 -6.64
CA PHE A 134 10.43 -0.17 -5.43
C PHE A 134 11.88 0.24 -5.10
N GLY A 135 12.83 -0.08 -5.94
CA GLY A 135 14.25 0.20 -5.78
C GLY A 135 15.11 -1.08 -5.72
N PRO A 136 16.45 -0.94 -5.79
CA PRO A 136 17.38 -2.08 -5.88
C PRO A 136 17.24 -3.09 -4.73
N SER A 137 16.91 -2.64 -3.53
CA SER A 137 16.71 -3.52 -2.35
C SER A 137 15.48 -4.42 -2.47
N GLY A 138 14.61 -4.17 -3.45
CA GLY A 138 13.44 -5.01 -3.75
C GLY A 138 13.74 -6.17 -4.69
N GLU A 139 14.96 -6.30 -5.20
CA GLU A 139 15.33 -7.42 -6.07
C GLU A 139 15.21 -8.76 -5.33
N GLY A 140 14.69 -9.78 -6.02
CA GLY A 140 14.40 -11.09 -5.41
C GLY A 140 13.13 -11.11 -4.54
N TYR A 141 12.23 -10.15 -4.76
CA TYR A 141 10.92 -10.07 -4.10
C TYR A 141 9.82 -9.71 -5.11
N ILE A 142 8.59 -10.04 -4.73
CA ILE A 142 7.37 -9.52 -5.35
C ILE A 142 6.45 -8.95 -4.26
N ARG A 143 5.57 -8.02 -4.65
CA ARG A 143 4.49 -7.54 -3.78
C ARG A 143 3.13 -8.00 -4.30
N LEU A 144 2.36 -8.64 -3.41
CA LEU A 144 0.94 -8.91 -3.59
C LEU A 144 0.12 -7.90 -2.77
N THR A 145 -1.14 -7.68 -3.17
CA THR A 145 -2.08 -6.81 -2.47
C THR A 145 -3.35 -7.56 -2.12
N ALA A 146 -3.94 -7.24 -0.99
CA ALA A 146 -5.15 -7.88 -0.48
C ALA A 146 -6.40 -6.97 -0.59
N PHE A 147 -6.41 -6.06 -1.58
CA PHE A 147 -7.53 -5.13 -1.81
C PHE A 147 -8.63 -5.69 -2.73
N GLY A 148 -8.48 -6.92 -3.22
CA GLY A 148 -9.47 -7.59 -4.06
C GLY A 148 -10.66 -8.14 -3.27
N GLU A 149 -11.61 -8.73 -3.99
CA GLU A 149 -12.68 -9.49 -3.37
C GLU A 149 -12.15 -10.76 -2.69
N HIS A 150 -12.85 -11.26 -1.66
CA HIS A 150 -12.44 -12.47 -0.94
C HIS A 150 -12.26 -13.67 -1.88
N GLU A 151 -13.20 -13.85 -2.82
CA GLU A 151 -13.15 -14.97 -3.76
C GLU A 151 -11.98 -14.85 -4.74
N ASP A 152 -11.67 -13.65 -5.22
CA ASP A 152 -10.50 -13.42 -6.08
C ASP A 152 -9.18 -13.72 -5.35
N CYS A 153 -9.11 -13.36 -4.07
CA CYS A 153 -7.95 -13.66 -3.22
C CYS A 153 -7.78 -15.17 -3.01
N LYS A 154 -8.87 -15.91 -2.79
CA LYS A 154 -8.86 -17.37 -2.68
C LYS A 154 -8.41 -18.02 -3.98
N GLU A 155 -9.05 -17.65 -5.08
CA GLU A 155 -8.71 -18.16 -6.40
C GLU A 155 -7.25 -17.92 -6.76
N ALA A 156 -6.72 -16.73 -6.46
CA ALA A 156 -5.32 -16.43 -6.68
C ALA A 156 -4.39 -17.37 -5.89
N MET A 157 -4.71 -17.65 -4.61
CA MET A 157 -3.91 -18.58 -3.80
C MET A 157 -3.98 -20.03 -4.32
N GLU A 158 -5.14 -20.50 -4.74
CA GLU A 158 -5.31 -21.83 -5.36
C GLU A 158 -4.51 -21.96 -6.66
N ARG A 159 -4.55 -20.95 -7.51
CA ARG A 159 -3.78 -20.91 -8.76
C ARG A 159 -2.27 -20.94 -8.51
N ILE A 160 -1.80 -20.16 -7.52
CA ILE A 160 -0.38 -20.14 -7.12
C ILE A 160 0.03 -21.51 -6.57
N ALA A 161 -0.80 -22.12 -5.71
CA ALA A 161 -0.52 -23.45 -5.17
C ALA A 161 -0.39 -24.50 -6.27
N LYS A 162 -1.34 -24.55 -7.19
CA LYS A 162 -1.32 -25.46 -8.34
C LYS A 162 -0.09 -25.25 -9.24
N TRP A 163 0.25 -23.99 -9.50
CA TRP A 163 1.43 -23.66 -10.32
C TRP A 163 2.73 -24.08 -9.65
N LEU A 164 2.84 -23.96 -8.34
CA LEU A 164 4.00 -24.41 -7.57
C LEU A 164 4.03 -25.94 -7.33
N GLY A 165 3.05 -26.71 -7.86
CA GLY A 165 2.98 -28.16 -7.73
C GLY A 165 2.64 -28.63 -6.31
N LYS A 166 1.85 -27.88 -5.57
CA LYS A 166 1.49 -28.15 -4.17
C LYS A 166 -0.02 -28.16 -3.96
#